data_1f259aec75636c03500b38c7935140ad
#
_entry.id   1f259aec75636c03500b38c7935140ad
#
_cell.length_a   1.000
_cell.length_b   1.000
_cell.length_c   1.000
_cell.angle_alpha   90.00
_cell.angle_beta   90.00
_cell.angle_gamma   90.00
#
_symmetry.space_group_name_H-M   'P 1'
#
loop_
_entity.id
_entity.type
_entity.pdbx_description
1 polymer ?
#
loop_
_entity_poly.entity_id
_entity_poly.type
_entity_poly.pdbx_seq_one_letter_code
_entity_poly.pdbx_strand_id
1 'polypeptide(L)'
;EIKLSIIIMSFEYSRRIFVLTIFSSILNCVYCFEKNKNDIEFDVDEAVSILEKMLMEKTEHGTKIKLHGGEPFLVFPKIKQLCETLWEKHLPEYYHFSVTTNGTLIHGDIKRWLYENRDKITLKLSLDGNRKSHNINRSNSFDKIDLDFFVQTWKDVRLNMVITPATLLYVAENVKYLHSQGFNQIYSRFSLMTDWKKCHLEKEFYHQMLNLAQFYLDNPTIVPCEFFSYDISWTLADESFTALCNIGNCRAFDFQTRKYYPCHMCFPSVCGEKTSSELEHIEMREDNEHKEECCIYCPFINICKTCYAENYIMRGSVSRRDTSLCAYQKIVFVVLFKYEYARIMKLESPTPHDVSKMQAIQKWYPTIKLIEENLING
;
A
#
# COMPACT_ATOMS: atom_id res chain seq x y z
N GLU A 1 -24.55 9.98 2.08
CA GLU A 1 -23.49 10.54 1.19
C GLU A 1 -22.06 10.23 1.65
N ILE A 2 -21.80 9.98 2.93
CA ILE A 2 -20.45 9.60 3.43
C ILE A 2 -20.10 8.13 3.10
N LYS A 3 -21.05 7.31 2.71
CA LYS A 3 -20.90 5.86 2.53
C LYS A 3 -20.28 5.39 1.21
N LEU A 4 -20.37 6.19 0.16
CA LEU A 4 -19.73 5.85 -1.13
C LEU A 4 -18.21 6.09 -1.09
N SER A 5 -17.72 6.95 -0.20
CA SER A 5 -16.32 7.40 -0.22
C SER A 5 -15.31 6.32 0.18
N ILE A 6 -15.66 5.34 1.01
CA ILE A 6 -14.71 4.32 1.49
C ILE A 6 -14.58 3.16 0.48
N ILE A 7 -15.65 2.80 -0.20
CA ILE A 7 -15.64 1.77 -1.26
C ILE A 7 -14.98 2.31 -2.54
N ILE A 8 -15.12 3.62 -2.81
CA ILE A 8 -14.57 4.29 -4.00
C ILE A 8 -13.03 4.43 -3.96
N MET A 9 -12.38 4.36 -2.80
CA MET A 9 -10.92 4.55 -2.69
C MET A 9 -10.06 3.51 -3.42
N SER A 10 -10.59 2.35 -3.81
CA SER A 10 -9.85 1.37 -4.62
C SER A 10 -10.00 1.57 -6.14
N PHE A 11 -11.02 2.31 -6.61
CA PHE A 11 -11.36 2.52 -8.02
C PHE A 11 -11.37 4.00 -8.47
N GLU A 12 -10.68 4.86 -7.75
CA GLU A 12 -10.62 6.30 -8.04
C GLU A 12 -10.13 6.63 -9.47
N TYR A 13 -9.39 5.72 -10.10
CA TYR A 13 -8.87 5.87 -11.45
C TYR A 13 -8.94 4.55 -12.22
N SER A 14 -9.43 4.60 -13.46
CA SER A 14 -9.51 3.44 -14.36
C SER A 14 -8.15 2.92 -14.79
N ARG A 15 -7.14 3.79 -14.86
CA ARG A 15 -5.78 3.45 -15.28
C ARG A 15 -4.75 3.96 -14.31
N ARG A 16 -3.72 3.15 -14.05
CA ARG A 16 -2.56 3.54 -13.24
C ARG A 16 -1.29 3.29 -14.02
N ILE A 17 -0.50 4.34 -14.20
CA ILE A 17 0.79 4.29 -14.89
C ILE A 17 1.88 4.56 -13.87
N PHE A 18 2.86 3.67 -13.78
CA PHE A 18 4.05 3.89 -12.98
C PHE A 18 5.17 4.41 -13.89
N VAL A 19 5.73 5.54 -13.53
CA VAL A 19 6.93 6.11 -14.11
C VAL A 19 8.04 6.00 -13.07
N LEU A 20 9.03 5.16 -13.34
CA LEU A 20 10.19 5.06 -12.48
C LEU A 20 11.15 6.20 -12.81
N THR A 21 11.35 7.12 -11.87
CA THR A 21 12.07 8.36 -12.13
C THR A 21 13.58 8.22 -11.95
N ILE A 22 14.00 7.45 -10.95
CA ILE A 22 15.40 7.16 -10.62
C ILE A 22 15.48 5.90 -9.76
N PHE A 23 16.55 5.13 -9.90
CA PHE A 23 16.79 3.94 -9.06
C PHE A 23 17.58 4.26 -7.78
N SER A 24 18.21 5.44 -7.69
CA SER A 24 18.97 5.87 -6.52
C SER A 24 18.07 6.39 -5.39
N SER A 25 18.56 6.25 -4.17
CA SER A 25 17.94 6.79 -2.96
C SER A 25 18.99 7.19 -1.96
N ILE A 26 18.75 8.29 -1.23
CA ILE A 26 19.61 8.75 -0.15
C ILE A 26 19.46 7.96 1.14
N LEU A 27 18.47 7.08 1.21
CA LEU A 27 18.21 6.21 2.37
C LEU A 27 18.56 4.75 2.05
N ASN A 28 19.00 4.04 3.07
CA ASN A 28 19.20 2.60 3.07
C ASN A 28 18.23 1.93 4.04
N CYS A 29 16.93 1.89 3.67
CA CYS A 29 15.89 1.30 4.49
C CYS A 29 16.13 -0.20 4.67
N VAL A 30 15.95 -0.73 5.89
CA VAL A 30 16.26 -2.14 6.23
C VAL A 30 15.45 -3.16 5.44
N TYR A 31 14.28 -2.77 4.93
CA TYR A 31 13.36 -3.61 4.17
C TYR A 31 13.30 -3.25 2.68
N CYS A 32 14.25 -2.43 2.19
CA CYS A 32 14.21 -1.98 0.80
C CYS A 32 14.34 -3.17 -0.15
N PHE A 33 13.36 -3.35 -1.02
CA PHE A 33 13.39 -4.37 -2.07
C PHE A 33 14.19 -3.93 -3.31
N GLU A 34 14.42 -2.62 -3.49
CA GLU A 34 15.30 -2.09 -4.53
C GLU A 34 16.76 -2.22 -4.08
N LYS A 35 17.34 -3.41 -4.32
CA LYS A 35 18.73 -3.71 -3.90
C LYS A 35 19.78 -3.21 -4.89
N ASN A 36 19.43 -3.16 -6.18
CA ASN A 36 20.34 -2.78 -7.26
C ASN A 36 20.17 -1.30 -7.61
N LYS A 37 20.37 -0.43 -6.61
CA LYS A 37 20.30 1.02 -6.81
C LYS A 37 21.39 1.47 -7.79
N ASN A 38 21.02 2.36 -8.70
CA ASN A 38 21.93 3.01 -9.63
C ASN A 38 21.43 4.43 -9.92
N ASP A 39 22.26 5.24 -10.57
CA ASP A 39 21.98 6.64 -10.88
C ASP A 39 21.33 6.84 -12.26
N ILE A 40 20.76 5.80 -12.83
CA ILE A 40 20.01 5.91 -14.09
C ILE A 40 18.71 6.66 -13.82
N GLU A 41 18.56 7.78 -14.50
CA GLU A 41 17.41 8.65 -14.43
C GLU A 41 16.53 8.44 -15.67
N PHE A 42 15.23 8.74 -15.53
CA PHE A 42 14.32 8.73 -16.68
C PHE A 42 14.65 9.85 -17.66
N ASP A 43 14.33 9.63 -18.93
CA ASP A 43 14.34 10.64 -19.98
C ASP A 43 13.00 11.37 -20.00
N VAL A 44 13.02 12.71 -19.90
CA VAL A 44 11.79 13.53 -19.81
C VAL A 44 11.02 13.54 -21.12
N ASP A 45 11.70 13.69 -22.28
CA ASP A 45 11.06 13.77 -23.57
C ASP A 45 10.42 12.43 -23.95
N GLU A 46 11.13 11.31 -23.65
CA GLU A 46 10.57 9.97 -23.81
C GLU A 46 9.37 9.76 -22.89
N ALA A 47 9.43 10.17 -21.62
CA ALA A 47 8.32 10.07 -20.67
C ALA A 47 7.10 10.89 -21.10
N VAL A 48 7.32 12.13 -21.57
CA VAL A 48 6.27 12.97 -22.13
C VAL A 48 5.62 12.30 -23.34
N SER A 49 6.40 11.78 -24.28
CA SER A 49 5.88 11.12 -25.48
C SER A 49 5.03 9.89 -25.16
N ILE A 50 5.51 9.04 -24.20
CA ILE A 50 4.78 7.86 -23.77
C ILE A 50 3.47 8.24 -23.07
N LEU A 51 3.52 9.19 -22.13
CA LEU A 51 2.34 9.60 -21.37
C LEU A 51 1.34 10.32 -22.24
N GLU A 52 1.78 11.20 -23.13
CA GLU A 52 0.91 11.88 -24.10
C GLU A 52 0.13 10.85 -24.92
N LYS A 53 0.81 9.88 -25.53
CA LYS A 53 0.16 8.82 -26.29
C LYS A 53 -0.89 8.06 -25.48
N MET A 54 -0.58 7.73 -24.22
CA MET A 54 -1.51 7.00 -23.33
C MET A 54 -2.69 7.87 -22.91
N LEU A 55 -2.49 9.19 -22.73
CA LEU A 55 -3.51 10.14 -22.30
C LEU A 55 -4.38 10.65 -23.46
N MET A 56 -4.07 10.30 -24.71
CA MET A 56 -4.99 10.50 -25.84
C MET A 56 -6.21 9.58 -25.79
N GLU A 57 -6.15 8.48 -25.05
CA GLU A 57 -7.25 7.54 -24.83
C GLU A 57 -7.97 7.88 -23.52
N LYS A 58 -9.26 8.22 -23.60
CA LYS A 58 -10.09 8.46 -22.42
C LYS A 58 -10.42 7.17 -21.70
N THR A 59 -10.46 7.25 -20.38
CA THR A 59 -10.97 6.21 -19.49
C THR A 59 -12.17 6.71 -18.69
N GLU A 60 -12.94 5.83 -18.09
CA GLU A 60 -14.17 6.20 -17.36
C GLU A 60 -13.90 7.12 -16.16
N HIS A 61 -12.82 6.86 -15.41
CA HIS A 61 -12.49 7.55 -14.15
C HIS A 61 -11.10 8.21 -14.17
N GLY A 62 -10.51 8.41 -15.36
CA GLY A 62 -9.22 9.08 -15.50
C GLY A 62 -8.01 8.19 -15.22
N THR A 63 -6.84 8.81 -15.29
CA THR A 63 -5.53 8.14 -15.17
C THR A 63 -4.72 8.71 -14.00
N LYS A 64 -4.21 7.83 -13.13
CA LYS A 64 -3.25 8.21 -12.09
C LYS A 64 -1.82 7.90 -12.53
N ILE A 65 -1.01 8.94 -12.69
CA ILE A 65 0.42 8.83 -13.01
C ILE A 65 1.20 8.80 -11.70
N LYS A 66 1.88 7.69 -11.44
CA LYS A 66 2.63 7.49 -10.21
C LYS A 66 4.12 7.64 -10.50
N LEU A 67 4.71 8.71 -10.03
CA LEU A 67 6.14 8.89 -10.01
C LEU A 67 6.72 8.13 -8.82
N HIS A 68 7.57 7.19 -9.13
CA HIS A 68 8.14 6.26 -8.17
C HIS A 68 9.63 6.04 -8.47
N GLY A 69 10.36 5.48 -7.53
CA GLY A 69 11.79 5.17 -7.68
C GLY A 69 12.41 4.95 -6.31
N GLY A 70 13.71 5.04 -6.23
CA GLY A 70 14.42 5.12 -4.95
C GLY A 70 13.91 6.34 -4.16
N GLU A 71 14.31 7.56 -4.60
CA GLU A 71 13.72 8.83 -4.12
C GLU A 71 13.51 9.78 -5.30
N PRO A 72 12.26 9.97 -5.75
CA PRO A 72 11.95 10.77 -6.93
C PRO A 72 12.49 12.21 -6.89
N PHE A 73 12.51 12.85 -5.73
CA PHE A 73 12.94 14.24 -5.61
C PHE A 73 14.46 14.44 -5.72
N LEU A 74 15.26 13.38 -5.87
CA LEU A 74 16.66 13.51 -6.31
C LEU A 74 16.75 14.12 -7.72
N VAL A 75 15.76 13.87 -8.55
CA VAL A 75 15.68 14.39 -9.93
C VAL A 75 14.55 15.41 -10.08
N PHE A 76 14.34 16.24 -9.06
CA PHE A 76 13.26 17.23 -9.02
C PHE A 76 13.17 18.10 -10.28
N PRO A 77 14.25 18.64 -10.87
CA PRO A 77 14.16 19.44 -12.10
C PRO A 77 13.48 18.69 -13.25
N LYS A 78 13.76 17.39 -13.41
CA LYS A 78 13.14 16.55 -14.44
C LYS A 78 11.66 16.26 -14.12
N ILE A 79 11.31 16.01 -12.87
CA ILE A 79 9.92 15.84 -12.43
C ILE A 79 9.12 17.10 -12.70
N LYS A 80 9.68 18.27 -12.34
CA LYS A 80 9.07 19.57 -12.60
C LYS A 80 8.81 19.76 -14.10
N GLN A 81 9.84 19.57 -14.93
CA GLN A 81 9.75 19.67 -16.39
C GLN A 81 8.66 18.75 -16.96
N LEU A 82 8.64 17.46 -16.56
CA LEU A 82 7.64 16.49 -16.99
C LEU A 82 6.21 16.95 -16.67
N CYS A 83 5.98 17.36 -15.43
CA CYS A 83 4.67 17.77 -14.97
C CYS A 83 4.21 19.05 -15.72
N GLU A 84 5.05 20.09 -15.76
CA GLU A 84 4.74 21.36 -16.40
C GLU A 84 4.50 21.19 -17.91
N THR A 85 5.34 20.41 -18.62
CA THR A 85 5.14 20.09 -20.02
C THR A 85 3.80 19.42 -20.31
N LEU A 86 3.40 18.45 -19.46
CA LEU A 86 2.11 17.78 -19.66
C LEU A 86 0.91 18.66 -19.28
N TRP A 87 1.04 19.52 -18.27
CA TRP A 87 -0.03 20.47 -17.89
C TRP A 87 -0.30 21.55 -18.95
N GLU A 88 0.68 21.90 -19.77
CA GLU A 88 0.52 22.82 -20.89
C GLU A 88 -0.20 22.19 -22.10
N LYS A 89 -0.25 20.86 -22.17
CA LYS A 89 -0.89 20.13 -23.28
C LYS A 89 -2.39 20.00 -23.08
N HIS A 90 -3.15 20.13 -24.16
CA HIS A 90 -4.59 19.87 -24.19
C HIS A 90 -4.84 18.36 -24.41
N LEU A 91 -4.82 17.60 -23.32
CA LEU A 91 -5.04 16.16 -23.38
C LEU A 91 -6.50 15.82 -23.03
N PRO A 92 -7.14 14.88 -23.76
CA PRO A 92 -8.55 14.56 -23.58
C PRO A 92 -8.83 13.78 -22.28
N GLU A 93 -7.82 13.09 -21.73
CA GLU A 93 -7.93 12.32 -20.50
C GLU A 93 -7.76 13.20 -19.27
N TYR A 94 -8.62 12.98 -18.26
CA TYR A 94 -8.35 13.50 -16.91
C TYR A 94 -7.21 12.71 -16.28
N TYR A 95 -6.20 13.38 -15.77
CA TYR A 95 -5.07 12.73 -15.10
C TYR A 95 -4.57 13.52 -13.90
N HIS A 96 -3.93 12.79 -12.98
CA HIS A 96 -3.38 13.35 -11.75
C HIS A 96 -2.04 12.71 -11.43
N PHE A 97 -1.07 13.54 -11.01
CA PHE A 97 0.22 13.02 -10.57
C PHE A 97 0.20 12.61 -9.09
N SER A 98 0.91 11.55 -8.79
CA SER A 98 1.14 11.09 -7.41
C SER A 98 2.58 10.67 -7.23
N VAL A 99 3.29 11.27 -6.27
CA VAL A 99 4.69 10.95 -5.98
C VAL A 99 4.78 10.21 -4.65
N THR A 100 5.50 9.07 -4.63
CA THR A 100 5.86 8.41 -3.38
C THR A 100 7.26 8.87 -2.99
N THR A 101 7.40 9.44 -1.80
CA THR A 101 8.65 10.04 -1.31
C THR A 101 8.96 9.65 0.13
N ASN A 102 10.24 9.64 0.49
CA ASN A 102 10.68 9.55 1.89
C ASN A 102 10.56 10.89 2.63
N GLY A 103 10.25 11.99 1.94
CA GLY A 103 10.01 13.32 2.51
C GLY A 103 11.25 14.13 2.87
N THR A 104 12.44 13.55 2.84
CA THR A 104 13.67 14.21 3.37
C THR A 104 14.21 15.32 2.49
N LEU A 105 13.80 15.41 1.24
CA LEU A 105 14.20 16.44 0.28
C LEU A 105 13.14 17.53 0.09
N ILE A 106 12.02 17.47 0.79
CA ILE A 106 10.92 18.43 0.63
C ILE A 106 11.23 19.73 1.39
N HIS A 107 12.14 20.53 0.84
CA HIS A 107 12.57 21.83 1.38
C HIS A 107 12.70 22.85 0.25
N GLY A 108 12.85 24.14 0.60
CA GLY A 108 13.16 25.21 -0.35
C GLY A 108 12.23 25.25 -1.56
N ASP A 109 12.82 25.16 -2.75
CA ASP A 109 12.10 25.28 -4.02
C ASP A 109 11.16 24.09 -4.26
N ILE A 110 11.55 22.88 -3.85
CA ILE A 110 10.68 21.68 -3.94
C ILE A 110 9.40 21.90 -3.14
N LYS A 111 9.53 22.34 -1.89
CA LYS A 111 8.41 22.61 -1.00
C LYS A 111 7.47 23.68 -1.59
N ARG A 112 8.04 24.78 -2.12
CA ARG A 112 7.29 25.87 -2.73
C ARG A 112 6.51 25.38 -3.97
N TRP A 113 7.19 24.74 -4.90
CA TRP A 113 6.58 24.23 -6.13
C TRP A 113 5.46 23.22 -5.85
N LEU A 114 5.64 22.33 -4.90
CA LEU A 114 4.62 21.36 -4.47
C LEU A 114 3.40 22.06 -3.89
N TYR A 115 3.59 23.09 -3.06
CA TYR A 115 2.48 23.87 -2.51
C TYR A 115 1.69 24.62 -3.58
N GLU A 116 2.37 25.22 -4.55
CA GLU A 116 1.75 25.93 -5.68
C GLU A 116 0.94 25.00 -6.59
N ASN A 117 1.36 23.74 -6.72
CA ASN A 117 0.73 22.74 -7.59
C ASN A 117 -0.03 21.63 -6.84
N ARG A 118 -0.40 21.85 -5.57
CA ARG A 118 -1.01 20.83 -4.69
C ARG A 118 -2.33 20.24 -5.21
N ASP A 119 -3.04 20.96 -6.08
CA ASP A 119 -4.29 20.50 -6.68
C ASP A 119 -4.07 19.57 -7.88
N LYS A 120 -2.87 19.56 -8.47
CA LYS A 120 -2.49 18.75 -9.65
C LYS A 120 -1.60 17.56 -9.29
N ILE A 121 -0.97 17.59 -8.11
CA ILE A 121 -0.04 16.57 -7.64
C ILE A 121 -0.29 16.24 -6.17
N THR A 122 -0.34 14.96 -5.83
CA THR A 122 -0.43 14.51 -4.46
C THR A 122 0.80 13.72 -4.05
N LEU A 123 1.16 13.82 -2.79
CA LEU A 123 2.26 13.03 -2.24
C LEU A 123 1.75 11.82 -1.47
N LYS A 124 2.59 10.81 -1.41
CA LYS A 124 2.50 9.69 -0.48
C LYS A 124 3.77 9.68 0.33
N LEU A 125 3.63 9.97 1.61
CA LEU A 125 4.77 10.01 2.52
C LEU A 125 5.07 8.61 3.04
N SER A 126 6.32 8.21 2.95
CA SER A 126 6.83 6.98 3.57
C SER A 126 7.27 7.26 4.99
N LEU A 127 6.42 6.94 5.99
CA LEU A 127 6.67 7.22 7.40
C LEU A 127 6.23 6.03 8.27
N ASP A 128 7.17 5.43 9.01
CA ASP A 128 6.95 4.15 9.71
C ASP A 128 6.60 4.31 11.20
N GLY A 129 5.89 5.37 11.55
CA GLY A 129 5.46 5.63 12.92
C GLY A 129 6.22 6.77 13.59
N ASN A 130 6.42 6.67 14.91
CA ASN A 130 7.16 7.64 15.69
C ASN A 130 8.65 7.67 15.32
N ARG A 131 9.38 8.65 15.86
CA ARG A 131 10.82 8.86 15.60
C ARG A 131 11.65 7.59 15.81
N LYS A 132 11.38 6.83 16.88
CA LYS A 132 12.13 5.60 17.20
C LYS A 132 11.94 4.54 16.13
N SER A 133 10.70 4.20 15.81
CA SER A 133 10.38 3.17 14.82
C SER A 133 10.79 3.55 13.41
N HIS A 134 10.56 4.81 13.02
CA HIS A 134 10.99 5.31 11.72
C HIS A 134 12.52 5.22 11.56
N ASN A 135 13.26 5.65 12.59
CA ASN A 135 14.72 5.67 12.53
C ASN A 135 15.32 4.25 12.49
N ILE A 136 14.72 3.27 13.16
CA ILE A 136 15.10 1.85 13.04
C ILE A 136 14.99 1.38 11.58
N ASN A 137 13.91 1.75 10.91
CA ASN A 137 13.58 1.26 9.58
C ASN A 137 14.26 2.05 8.46
N ARG A 138 14.46 3.38 8.63
CA ARG A 138 14.75 4.34 7.54
C ARG A 138 15.96 5.24 7.84
N SER A 139 17.11 4.64 8.16
CA SER A 139 18.42 5.33 8.20
C SER A 139 18.43 6.61 9.05
N ASN A 140 17.77 6.62 10.20
CA ASN A 140 17.69 7.80 11.10
C ASN A 140 17.24 9.09 10.39
N SER A 141 16.25 9.01 9.51
CA SER A 141 15.84 10.13 8.67
C SER A 141 14.67 10.96 9.19
N PHE A 142 14.06 10.60 10.33
CA PHE A 142 12.84 11.22 10.84
C PHE A 142 12.92 12.76 10.93
N ASP A 143 14.00 13.28 11.50
CA ASP A 143 14.15 14.73 11.76
C ASP A 143 14.37 15.57 10.50
N LYS A 144 14.52 14.91 9.34
CA LYS A 144 14.64 15.57 8.03
C LYS A 144 13.28 15.80 7.36
N ILE A 145 12.19 15.30 7.96
CA ILE A 145 10.85 15.33 7.36
C ILE A 145 10.03 16.44 8.03
N ASP A 146 9.52 17.35 7.23
CA ASP A 146 8.61 18.42 7.68
C ASP A 146 7.17 17.89 7.70
N LEU A 147 6.75 17.22 8.79
CA LEU A 147 5.44 16.60 8.92
C LEU A 147 4.29 17.61 8.78
N ASP A 148 4.46 18.80 9.35
CA ASP A 148 3.44 19.86 9.32
C ASP A 148 3.12 20.28 7.90
N PHE A 149 4.12 20.36 7.03
CA PHE A 149 3.91 20.69 5.63
C PHE A 149 2.98 19.71 4.93
N PHE A 150 3.16 18.41 5.16
CA PHE A 150 2.31 17.39 4.54
C PHE A 150 0.86 17.49 4.99
N VAL A 151 0.61 17.60 6.29
CA VAL A 151 -0.74 17.68 6.87
C VAL A 151 -1.45 18.97 6.46
N GLN A 152 -0.73 20.10 6.45
CA GLN A 152 -1.30 21.40 6.10
C GLN A 152 -1.55 21.56 4.59
N THR A 153 -0.75 20.90 3.74
CA THR A 153 -0.86 21.03 2.28
C THR A 153 -1.94 20.12 1.70
N TRP A 154 -2.05 18.88 2.19
CA TRP A 154 -3.04 17.92 1.72
C TRP A 154 -3.84 17.35 2.88
N LYS A 155 -5.13 17.68 2.95
CA LYS A 155 -6.03 17.25 4.03
C LYS A 155 -6.03 15.73 4.27
N ASP A 156 -5.91 14.94 3.20
CA ASP A 156 -5.95 13.49 3.23
C ASP A 156 -4.66 12.88 2.68
N VAL A 157 -3.51 13.46 3.06
CA VAL A 157 -2.21 12.93 2.63
C VAL A 157 -2.06 11.47 3.08
N ARG A 158 -1.71 10.62 2.11
CA ARG A 158 -1.54 9.20 2.35
C ARG A 158 -0.18 8.92 2.98
N LEU A 159 -0.16 8.21 4.09
CA LEU A 159 1.05 7.61 4.65
C LEU A 159 1.20 6.15 4.21
N ASN A 160 2.41 5.77 3.80
CA ASN A 160 2.83 4.38 3.69
C ASN A 160 3.69 4.04 4.90
N MET A 161 3.14 3.24 5.82
CA MET A 161 3.80 2.74 7.01
C MET A 161 4.19 1.28 6.79
N VAL A 162 5.49 0.97 6.82
CA VAL A 162 5.99 -0.40 6.72
C VAL A 162 6.36 -0.91 8.10
N ILE A 163 5.83 -2.09 8.44
CA ILE A 163 6.05 -2.79 9.70
C ILE A 163 7.06 -3.90 9.46
N THR A 164 8.14 -3.89 10.20
CA THR A 164 9.17 -4.93 10.21
C THR A 164 9.09 -5.75 11.51
N PRO A 165 9.73 -6.92 11.60
CA PRO A 165 9.85 -7.62 12.88
C PRO A 165 10.37 -6.73 14.03
N ALA A 166 11.30 -5.83 13.74
CA ALA A 166 11.87 -4.91 14.75
C ALA A 166 10.89 -3.83 15.25
N THR A 167 9.84 -3.51 14.48
CA THR A 167 8.87 -2.47 14.83
C THR A 167 7.48 -3.01 15.13
N LEU A 168 7.29 -4.34 15.04
CA LEU A 168 6.01 -5.02 15.20
C LEU A 168 5.35 -4.72 16.55
N LEU A 169 6.14 -4.71 17.63
CA LEU A 169 5.65 -4.47 19.00
C LEU A 169 5.22 -3.01 19.27
N TYR A 170 5.49 -2.10 18.35
CA TYR A 170 5.17 -0.69 18.48
C TYR A 170 4.03 -0.24 17.55
N VAL A 171 3.32 -1.19 16.90
CA VAL A 171 2.31 -0.86 15.87
C VAL A 171 1.21 0.04 16.42
N ALA A 172 0.65 -0.27 17.60
CA ALA A 172 -0.41 0.55 18.18
C ALA A 172 0.09 1.95 18.56
N GLU A 173 1.25 2.05 19.19
CA GLU A 173 1.88 3.33 19.54
C GLU A 173 2.16 4.17 18.29
N ASN A 174 2.74 3.56 17.26
CA ASN A 174 3.08 4.21 16.01
C ASN A 174 1.86 4.77 15.28
N VAL A 175 0.79 3.98 15.17
CA VAL A 175 -0.46 4.43 14.51
C VAL A 175 -1.12 5.57 15.30
N LYS A 176 -1.20 5.44 16.62
CA LYS A 176 -1.74 6.50 17.49
C LYS A 176 -0.91 7.79 17.38
N TYR A 177 0.41 7.67 17.35
CA TYR A 177 1.30 8.80 17.12
C TYR A 177 1.01 9.49 15.79
N LEU A 178 0.89 8.73 14.69
CA LEU A 178 0.61 9.29 13.38
C LEU A 178 -0.74 10.03 13.35
N HIS A 179 -1.77 9.48 13.98
CA HIS A 179 -3.06 10.19 14.15
C HIS A 179 -2.91 11.47 14.96
N SER A 180 -2.12 11.47 16.05
CA SER A 180 -1.86 12.68 16.84
C SER A 180 -1.12 13.78 16.07
N GLN A 181 -0.40 13.41 15.00
CA GLN A 181 0.23 14.37 14.08
C GLN A 181 -0.73 14.85 12.97
N GLY A 182 -1.99 14.42 12.97
CA GLY A 182 -3.02 14.85 12.02
C GLY A 182 -3.14 13.98 10.77
N PHE A 183 -2.45 12.85 10.69
CA PHE A 183 -2.56 11.95 9.55
C PHE A 183 -3.78 11.02 9.69
N ASN A 184 -4.67 11.04 8.68
CA ASN A 184 -5.90 10.27 8.67
C ASN A 184 -5.88 9.08 7.69
N GLN A 185 -4.95 9.05 6.73
CA GLN A 185 -4.84 8.01 5.70
C GLN A 185 -3.58 7.18 5.92
N ILE A 186 -3.63 6.23 6.87
CA ILE A 186 -2.48 5.40 7.25
C ILE A 186 -2.60 4.02 6.60
N TYR A 187 -1.73 3.75 5.62
CA TYR A 187 -1.61 2.46 4.93
C TYR A 187 -0.51 1.63 5.59
N SER A 188 -0.93 0.73 6.45
CA SER A 188 -0.05 -0.15 7.24
C SER A 188 0.19 -1.45 6.50
N ARG A 189 1.45 -1.82 6.27
CA ARG A 189 1.82 -3.05 5.57
C ARG A 189 3.01 -3.72 6.23
N PHE A 190 3.00 -5.03 6.21
CA PHE A 190 4.19 -5.81 6.56
C PHE A 190 5.27 -5.65 5.49
N SER A 191 6.53 -5.63 5.91
CA SER A 191 7.67 -5.56 4.98
C SER A 191 7.72 -6.77 4.08
N LEU A 192 7.94 -6.51 2.77
CA LEU A 192 8.13 -7.54 1.76
C LEU A 192 9.57 -8.07 1.80
N MET A 193 9.80 -9.27 1.27
CA MET A 193 11.11 -9.92 1.17
C MET A 193 11.84 -10.03 2.53
N THR A 194 11.09 -10.09 3.62
CA THR A 194 11.59 -10.16 4.98
C THR A 194 11.40 -11.58 5.52
N ASP A 195 12.39 -12.09 6.26
CA ASP A 195 12.28 -13.38 6.93
C ASP A 195 11.44 -13.25 8.21
N TRP A 196 10.13 -13.55 8.09
CA TRP A 196 9.19 -13.54 9.21
C TRP A 196 9.25 -14.81 10.08
N LYS A 197 9.95 -15.87 9.62
CA LYS A 197 10.03 -17.16 10.35
C LYS A 197 10.65 -17.05 11.73
N LYS A 198 11.53 -16.05 11.92
CA LYS A 198 12.26 -15.83 13.19
C LYS A 198 11.57 -14.84 14.12
N CYS A 199 10.37 -14.37 13.76
CA CYS A 199 9.76 -13.26 14.50
C CYS A 199 9.16 -13.72 15.83
N HIS A 200 8.38 -14.81 15.87
CA HIS A 200 7.77 -15.41 17.06
C HIS A 200 7.16 -14.41 18.05
N LEU A 201 6.40 -13.42 17.55
CA LEU A 201 5.79 -12.35 18.33
C LEU A 201 4.26 -12.29 18.13
N GLU A 202 3.64 -13.43 17.84
CA GLU A 202 2.23 -13.52 17.49
C GLU A 202 1.34 -13.05 18.64
N LYS A 203 1.62 -13.47 19.85
CA LYS A 203 0.86 -13.11 21.05
C LYS A 203 0.97 -11.61 21.37
N GLU A 204 2.17 -11.09 21.35
CA GLU A 204 2.43 -9.68 21.61
C GLU A 204 1.80 -8.80 20.53
N PHE A 205 1.92 -9.19 19.27
CA PHE A 205 1.27 -8.48 18.17
C PHE A 205 -0.25 -8.52 18.27
N TYR A 206 -0.84 -9.64 18.68
CA TYR A 206 -2.27 -9.72 18.94
C TYR A 206 -2.71 -8.68 19.99
N HIS A 207 -1.97 -8.53 21.09
CA HIS A 207 -2.25 -7.50 22.08
C HIS A 207 -2.11 -6.07 21.55
N GLN A 208 -1.12 -5.82 20.67
CA GLN A 208 -0.99 -4.53 20.00
C GLN A 208 -2.23 -4.23 19.14
N MET A 209 -2.71 -5.21 18.39
CA MET A 209 -3.90 -5.06 17.55
C MET A 209 -5.18 -4.86 18.36
N LEU A 210 -5.36 -5.55 19.49
CA LEU A 210 -6.49 -5.31 20.42
C LEU A 210 -6.45 -3.88 21.00
N ASN A 211 -5.26 -3.42 21.40
CA ASN A 211 -5.05 -2.07 21.91
C ASN A 211 -5.42 -1.01 20.86
N LEU A 212 -5.11 -1.26 19.58
CA LEU A 212 -5.46 -0.37 18.49
C LEU A 212 -6.97 -0.43 18.16
N ALA A 213 -7.58 -1.61 18.21
CA ALA A 213 -9.02 -1.78 18.06
C ALA A 213 -9.79 -0.99 19.13
N GLN A 214 -9.38 -1.08 20.40
CA GLN A 214 -9.99 -0.33 21.49
C GLN A 214 -9.84 1.18 21.28
N PHE A 215 -8.66 1.64 20.84
CA PHE A 215 -8.45 3.06 20.52
C PHE A 215 -9.46 3.57 19.48
N TYR A 216 -9.74 2.82 18.41
CA TYR A 216 -10.74 3.21 17.41
C TYR A 216 -12.18 3.14 17.93
N LEU A 217 -12.50 2.19 18.83
CA LEU A 217 -13.82 2.12 19.49
C LEU A 217 -14.07 3.31 20.42
N ASP A 218 -13.01 3.86 21.03
CA ASP A 218 -13.08 5.02 21.92
C ASP A 218 -13.02 6.34 21.13
N ASN A 219 -12.55 6.32 19.89
CA ASN A 219 -12.40 7.50 19.03
C ASN A 219 -13.08 7.27 17.66
N PRO A 220 -14.42 7.17 17.59
CA PRO A 220 -15.16 6.74 16.40
C PRO A 220 -15.08 7.72 15.21
N THR A 221 -14.60 8.94 15.42
CA THR A 221 -14.39 9.95 14.37
C THR A 221 -13.06 9.83 13.65
N ILE A 222 -12.11 9.08 14.20
CA ILE A 222 -10.82 8.82 13.58
C ILE A 222 -11.00 7.73 12.51
N VAL A 223 -10.51 8.00 11.30
CA VAL A 223 -10.51 7.01 10.20
C VAL A 223 -9.50 5.91 10.54
N PRO A 224 -9.91 4.65 10.67
CA PRO A 224 -8.99 3.57 11.02
C PRO A 224 -7.90 3.34 9.96
N CYS A 225 -6.71 2.90 10.39
CA CYS A 225 -5.63 2.51 9.48
C CYS A 225 -6.03 1.29 8.62
N GLU A 226 -5.24 0.99 7.58
CA GLU A 226 -5.56 -0.05 6.59
C GLU A 226 -5.91 -1.41 7.22
N PHE A 227 -5.31 -1.80 8.34
CA PHE A 227 -5.61 -3.06 9.02
C PHE A 227 -7.07 -3.19 9.48
N PHE A 228 -7.74 -2.07 9.71
CA PHE A 228 -9.14 -2.00 10.11
C PHE A 228 -10.08 -1.52 8.99
N SER A 229 -9.59 -1.36 7.77
CA SER A 229 -10.37 -0.87 6.62
C SER A 229 -10.81 -1.98 5.66
N TYR A 230 -10.44 -3.23 5.90
CA TYR A 230 -10.91 -4.34 5.08
C TYR A 230 -12.42 -4.59 5.29
N ASP A 231 -13.11 -4.81 4.20
CA ASP A 231 -14.53 -5.16 4.26
C ASP A 231 -14.73 -6.65 4.49
N ILE A 232 -15.05 -7.01 5.74
CA ILE A 232 -15.25 -8.41 6.12
C ILE A 232 -16.47 -9.07 5.46
N SER A 233 -17.44 -8.28 4.93
CA SER A 233 -18.58 -8.84 4.20
C SER A 233 -18.16 -9.58 2.92
N TRP A 234 -17.00 -9.22 2.33
CA TRP A 234 -16.44 -9.93 1.18
C TRP A 234 -16.09 -11.39 1.47
N THR A 235 -15.92 -11.76 2.74
CA THR A 235 -15.71 -13.17 3.13
C THR A 235 -16.96 -14.05 2.96
N LEU A 236 -18.10 -13.45 2.64
CA LEU A 236 -19.34 -14.17 2.30
C LEU A 236 -19.45 -14.54 0.84
N ALA A 237 -18.65 -13.91 -0.04
CA ALA A 237 -18.71 -14.16 -1.46
C ALA A 237 -18.25 -15.59 -1.79
N ASP A 238 -19.02 -16.27 -2.63
CA ASP A 238 -18.73 -17.62 -3.10
C ASP A 238 -17.58 -17.60 -4.12
N GLU A 239 -17.50 -16.53 -4.92
CA GLU A 239 -16.38 -16.27 -5.80
C GLU A 239 -15.30 -15.51 -5.05
N SER A 240 -14.10 -16.01 -5.16
CA SER A 240 -12.99 -15.38 -4.50
C SER A 240 -12.47 -14.19 -5.31
N PHE A 241 -12.65 -13.01 -4.75
CA PHE A 241 -12.00 -11.79 -5.23
C PHE A 241 -10.53 -11.80 -4.85
N THR A 242 -9.65 -11.99 -5.82
CA THR A 242 -8.20 -12.01 -5.56
C THR A 242 -7.52 -10.66 -5.79
N ALA A 243 -8.26 -9.67 -6.24
CA ALA A 243 -7.82 -8.40 -6.76
C ALA A 243 -7.40 -7.34 -5.75
N LEU A 244 -6.76 -7.68 -4.69
CA LEU A 244 -6.32 -6.65 -3.74
C LEU A 244 -5.01 -5.97 -4.13
N CYS A 245 -4.26 -6.52 -5.10
CA CYS A 245 -2.99 -5.99 -5.59
C CYS A 245 -3.14 -5.04 -6.78
N ASN A 246 -4.24 -5.12 -7.54
CA ASN A 246 -4.51 -4.32 -8.74
C ASN A 246 -3.44 -4.46 -9.87
N ILE A 247 -2.71 -5.59 -9.90
CA ILE A 247 -1.63 -5.83 -10.86
C ILE A 247 -2.15 -5.90 -12.32
N GLY A 248 -3.37 -6.37 -12.53
CA GLY A 248 -4.00 -6.45 -13.85
C GLY A 248 -4.29 -5.08 -14.49
N ASN A 249 -4.46 -4.03 -13.68
CA ASN A 249 -4.78 -2.65 -14.11
C ASN A 249 -3.57 -1.70 -14.01
N CYS A 250 -2.38 -2.22 -13.77
CA CYS A 250 -1.15 -1.45 -13.68
C CYS A 250 -0.27 -1.71 -14.88
N ARG A 251 0.39 -0.67 -15.37
CA ARG A 251 1.50 -0.76 -16.29
C ARG A 251 2.67 0.03 -15.72
N ALA A 252 3.83 -0.61 -15.64
CA ALA A 252 5.06 0.02 -15.19
C ALA A 252 6.04 0.04 -16.37
N PHE A 253 6.50 1.23 -16.76
CA PHE A 253 7.49 1.39 -17.80
C PHE A 253 8.87 1.52 -17.15
N ASP A 254 9.80 0.68 -17.59
CA ASP A 254 11.19 0.71 -17.18
C ASP A 254 12.04 1.39 -18.26
N PHE A 255 12.63 2.55 -17.94
CA PHE A 255 13.47 3.32 -18.86
C PHE A 255 14.81 2.66 -19.17
N GLN A 256 15.27 1.69 -18.37
CA GLN A 256 16.51 0.96 -18.64
C GLN A 256 16.31 -0.07 -19.75
N THR A 257 15.26 -0.87 -19.64
CA THR A 257 14.97 -1.93 -20.61
C THR A 257 14.04 -1.46 -21.74
N ARG A 258 13.42 -0.29 -21.61
CA ARG A 258 12.40 0.27 -22.52
C ARG A 258 11.21 -0.66 -22.75
N LYS A 259 10.83 -1.39 -21.69
CA LYS A 259 9.72 -2.35 -21.70
C LYS A 259 8.66 -2.00 -20.67
N TYR A 260 7.46 -2.52 -20.91
CA TYR A 260 6.37 -2.50 -19.95
C TYR A 260 6.35 -3.79 -19.13
N TYR A 261 6.12 -3.64 -17.84
CA TYR A 261 5.98 -4.73 -16.88
C TYR A 261 4.62 -4.64 -16.16
N PRO A 262 4.11 -5.77 -15.63
CA PRO A 262 2.85 -5.78 -14.86
C PRO A 262 2.90 -4.86 -13.62
N CYS A 263 4.05 -4.74 -12.97
CA CYS A 263 4.31 -3.77 -11.89
C CYS A 263 5.82 -3.55 -11.72
N HIS A 264 6.20 -2.54 -10.93
CA HIS A 264 7.60 -2.21 -10.65
C HIS A 264 8.39 -3.31 -9.93
N MET A 265 7.73 -4.22 -9.21
CA MET A 265 8.38 -5.38 -8.58
C MET A 265 8.91 -6.41 -9.59
N CYS A 266 8.43 -6.34 -10.85
CA CYS A 266 8.86 -7.22 -11.94
C CYS A 266 10.05 -6.65 -12.73
N PHE A 267 10.57 -5.48 -12.38
CA PHE A 267 11.72 -4.90 -13.06
C PHE A 267 13.00 -5.72 -12.84
N PRO A 268 13.87 -5.84 -13.84
CA PRO A 268 15.16 -6.52 -13.70
C PRO A 268 16.01 -5.97 -12.54
N SER A 269 15.95 -4.66 -12.30
CA SER A 269 16.63 -4.01 -11.18
C SER A 269 16.16 -4.49 -9.80
N VAL A 270 14.91 -4.99 -9.69
CA VAL A 270 14.32 -5.51 -8.44
C VAL A 270 14.52 -7.02 -8.32
N CYS A 271 14.16 -7.79 -9.34
CA CYS A 271 14.10 -9.25 -9.26
C CYS A 271 15.19 -9.98 -10.04
N GLY A 272 16.04 -9.25 -10.77
CA GLY A 272 17.05 -9.81 -11.68
C GLY A 272 16.49 -10.15 -13.06
N GLU A 273 17.34 -10.16 -14.09
CA GLU A 273 16.94 -10.34 -15.50
C GLU A 273 16.20 -11.65 -15.75
N LYS A 274 16.70 -12.76 -15.21
CA LYS A 274 16.07 -14.07 -15.37
C LYS A 274 14.64 -14.09 -14.82
N THR A 275 14.46 -13.70 -13.57
CA THR A 275 13.14 -13.69 -12.89
C THR A 275 12.19 -12.70 -13.57
N SER A 276 12.71 -11.55 -14.00
CA SER A 276 11.91 -10.56 -14.74
C SER A 276 11.35 -11.13 -16.04
N SER A 277 12.22 -11.81 -16.84
CA SER A 277 11.78 -12.47 -18.07
C SER A 277 10.77 -13.57 -17.85
N GLU A 278 10.91 -14.36 -16.77
CA GLU A 278 9.92 -15.39 -16.40
C GLU A 278 8.57 -14.75 -16.03
N LEU A 279 8.57 -13.64 -15.27
CA LEU A 279 7.37 -12.94 -14.86
C LEU A 279 6.63 -12.24 -16.02
N GLU A 280 7.32 -11.85 -17.10
CA GLU A 280 6.69 -11.29 -18.31
C GLU A 280 5.69 -12.28 -18.97
N HIS A 281 5.92 -13.57 -18.84
CA HIS A 281 5.11 -14.62 -19.44
C HIS A 281 3.99 -15.17 -18.54
N ILE A 282 3.93 -14.71 -17.28
CA ILE A 282 2.90 -15.14 -16.32
C ILE A 282 1.75 -14.15 -16.37
N GLU A 283 0.57 -14.62 -16.74
CA GLU A 283 -0.65 -13.83 -16.67
C GLU A 283 -1.06 -13.67 -15.20
N MET A 284 -0.75 -12.50 -14.62
CA MET A 284 -1.06 -12.19 -13.24
C MET A 284 -2.48 -11.61 -13.13
N ARG A 285 -3.48 -12.29 -13.69
CA ARG A 285 -4.87 -11.93 -13.49
C ARG A 285 -5.39 -12.48 -12.18
N GLU A 286 -6.49 -11.90 -11.73
CA GLU A 286 -7.11 -12.09 -10.43
C GLU A 286 -8.01 -13.31 -10.37
N ASP A 287 -7.64 -14.40 -11.01
CA ASP A 287 -8.44 -15.62 -11.05
C ASP A 287 -8.02 -16.64 -9.98
N ASN A 288 -8.82 -17.71 -9.87
CA ASN A 288 -8.63 -18.79 -8.90
C ASN A 288 -7.33 -19.59 -9.10
N GLU A 289 -6.69 -19.48 -10.27
CA GLU A 289 -5.49 -20.25 -10.62
C GLU A 289 -4.26 -19.85 -9.78
N HIS A 290 -4.25 -18.64 -9.22
CA HIS A 290 -3.14 -18.14 -8.43
C HIS A 290 -3.34 -18.28 -6.92
N LYS A 291 -4.17 -19.24 -6.48
CA LYS A 291 -4.36 -19.53 -5.05
C LYS A 291 -3.59 -20.77 -4.65
N GLU A 292 -2.88 -20.66 -3.55
CA GLU A 292 -2.29 -21.81 -2.89
C GLU A 292 -3.40 -22.68 -2.28
N GLU A 293 -3.25 -24.02 -2.33
CA GLU A 293 -4.25 -24.97 -1.83
C GLU A 293 -4.69 -24.68 -0.39
N CYS A 294 -3.76 -24.36 0.49
CA CYS A 294 -4.06 -24.00 1.88
C CYS A 294 -4.85 -22.69 2.03
N CYS A 295 -4.90 -21.85 0.99
CA CYS A 295 -5.64 -20.60 0.99
C CYS A 295 -7.09 -20.75 0.48
N ILE A 296 -7.38 -21.79 -0.31
CA ILE A 296 -8.71 -21.98 -0.92
C ILE A 296 -9.81 -22.09 0.15
N TYR A 297 -9.51 -22.76 1.25
CA TYR A 297 -10.45 -22.94 2.38
C TYR A 297 -10.27 -21.92 3.51
N CYS A 298 -9.40 -20.92 3.32
CA CYS A 298 -9.18 -19.90 4.33
C CYS A 298 -10.34 -18.89 4.36
N PRO A 299 -10.96 -18.62 5.52
CA PRO A 299 -12.08 -17.69 5.62
C PRO A 299 -11.71 -16.26 5.20
N PHE A 300 -10.43 -15.93 5.19
CA PHE A 300 -9.91 -14.59 4.89
C PHE A 300 -9.45 -14.43 3.44
N ILE A 301 -9.60 -15.46 2.58
CA ILE A 301 -9.01 -15.45 1.21
C ILE A 301 -9.41 -14.19 0.42
N ASN A 302 -10.66 -13.75 0.54
CA ASN A 302 -11.21 -12.62 -0.21
C ASN A 302 -10.78 -11.24 0.33
N ILE A 303 -10.17 -11.18 1.50
CA ILE A 303 -9.64 -9.95 2.11
C ILE A 303 -8.12 -10.00 2.34
N CYS A 304 -7.48 -11.15 2.10
CA CYS A 304 -6.06 -11.35 2.33
C CYS A 304 -5.24 -10.95 1.11
N LYS A 305 -4.57 -9.81 1.19
CA LYS A 305 -3.66 -9.32 0.15
C LYS A 305 -2.38 -10.15 0.07
N THR A 306 -1.90 -10.38 -1.14
CA THR A 306 -0.57 -10.94 -1.39
C THR A 306 0.14 -10.16 -2.51
N CYS A 307 1.46 -10.27 -2.58
CA CYS A 307 2.24 -9.74 -3.69
C CYS A 307 2.69 -10.89 -4.58
N TYR A 308 2.09 -11.02 -5.78
CA TYR A 308 2.41 -12.10 -6.72
C TYR A 308 3.89 -12.10 -7.15
N ALA A 309 4.45 -10.92 -7.40
CA ALA A 309 5.86 -10.79 -7.75
C ALA A 309 6.78 -11.25 -6.60
N GLU A 310 6.52 -10.83 -5.35
CA GLU A 310 7.27 -11.31 -4.18
C GLU A 310 7.15 -12.82 -4.01
N ASN A 311 5.93 -13.36 -4.15
CA ASN A 311 5.72 -14.82 -4.08
C ASN A 311 6.63 -15.55 -5.07
N TYR A 312 6.68 -15.07 -6.31
CA TYR A 312 7.53 -15.66 -7.34
C TYR A 312 9.03 -15.49 -7.04
N ILE A 313 9.46 -14.29 -6.72
CA ILE A 313 10.87 -13.97 -6.42
C ILE A 313 11.39 -14.82 -5.26
N MET A 314 10.61 -14.96 -4.20
CA MET A 314 11.05 -15.64 -2.98
C MET A 314 10.80 -17.15 -2.99
N ARG A 315 9.82 -17.64 -3.76
CA ARG A 315 9.29 -19.01 -3.66
C ARG A 315 9.07 -19.72 -4.99
N GLY A 316 9.36 -19.05 -6.11
CA GLY A 316 9.30 -19.63 -7.47
C GLY A 316 7.87 -19.85 -8.00
N SER A 317 6.85 -19.29 -7.36
CA SER A 317 5.45 -19.39 -7.80
C SER A 317 4.66 -18.17 -7.37
N VAL A 318 3.84 -17.61 -8.25
CA VAL A 318 2.98 -16.45 -7.95
C VAL A 318 1.91 -16.78 -6.90
N SER A 319 1.49 -18.04 -6.80
CA SER A 319 0.48 -18.50 -5.84
C SER A 319 1.05 -18.81 -4.46
N ARG A 320 2.33 -19.19 -4.35
CA ARG A 320 2.93 -19.65 -3.10
C ARG A 320 3.19 -18.50 -2.13
N ARG A 321 2.30 -18.36 -1.15
CA ARG A 321 2.33 -17.30 -0.15
C ARG A 321 3.37 -17.54 0.97
N ASP A 322 3.74 -16.49 1.70
CA ASP A 322 4.55 -16.61 2.90
C ASP A 322 3.69 -17.09 4.08
N THR A 323 3.88 -18.37 4.44
CA THR A 323 3.13 -18.99 5.55
C THR A 323 3.54 -18.44 6.93
N SER A 324 4.75 -17.91 7.08
CA SER A 324 5.20 -17.28 8.32
C SER A 324 4.55 -15.93 8.54
N LEU A 325 4.37 -15.14 7.47
CA LEU A 325 3.61 -13.90 7.53
C LEU A 325 2.10 -14.17 7.72
N CYS A 326 1.61 -15.33 7.31
CA CYS A 326 0.20 -15.70 7.42
C CYS A 326 -0.33 -15.65 8.85
N ALA A 327 0.46 -16.00 9.86
CA ALA A 327 0.07 -15.91 11.27
C ALA A 327 -0.28 -14.46 11.64
N TYR A 328 0.55 -13.51 11.29
CA TYR A 328 0.33 -12.08 11.56
C TYR A 328 -0.86 -11.52 10.78
N GLN A 329 -1.05 -11.92 9.51
CA GLN A 329 -2.23 -11.56 8.74
C GLN A 329 -3.53 -12.08 9.38
N LYS A 330 -3.53 -13.33 9.85
CA LYS A 330 -4.68 -13.90 10.56
C LYS A 330 -5.00 -13.14 11.85
N ILE A 331 -3.99 -12.71 12.59
CA ILE A 331 -4.17 -11.87 13.80
C ILE A 331 -4.89 -10.57 13.43
N VAL A 332 -4.45 -9.89 12.36
CA VAL A 332 -5.13 -8.67 11.87
C VAL A 332 -6.60 -8.95 11.61
N PHE A 333 -6.93 -10.02 10.91
CA PHE A 333 -8.32 -10.32 10.55
C PHE A 333 -9.16 -10.76 11.76
N VAL A 334 -8.63 -11.58 12.65
CA VAL A 334 -9.30 -11.97 13.90
C VAL A 334 -9.67 -10.73 14.71
N VAL A 335 -8.74 -9.81 14.88
CA VAL A 335 -9.01 -8.57 15.63
C VAL A 335 -9.96 -7.63 14.87
N LEU A 336 -9.87 -7.57 13.54
CA LEU A 336 -10.80 -6.81 12.72
C LEU A 336 -12.25 -7.30 12.88
N PHE A 337 -12.49 -8.61 12.89
CA PHE A 337 -13.82 -9.17 13.14
C PHE A 337 -14.35 -8.80 14.53
N LYS A 338 -13.51 -8.86 15.56
CA LYS A 338 -13.86 -8.43 16.92
C LYS A 338 -14.17 -6.93 16.97
N TYR A 339 -13.36 -6.11 16.32
CA TYR A 339 -13.58 -4.67 16.23
C TYR A 339 -14.92 -4.33 15.54
N GLU A 340 -15.20 -4.94 14.37
CA GLU A 340 -16.42 -4.70 13.63
C GLU A 340 -17.66 -5.15 14.42
N TYR A 341 -17.58 -6.30 15.11
CA TYR A 341 -18.64 -6.73 16.02
C TYR A 341 -18.92 -5.68 17.11
N ALA A 342 -17.88 -5.27 17.85
CA ALA A 342 -18.02 -4.30 18.94
C ALA A 342 -18.51 -2.93 18.44
N ARG A 343 -18.06 -2.50 17.25
CA ARG A 343 -18.49 -1.25 16.60
C ARG A 343 -19.97 -1.29 16.24
N ILE A 344 -20.40 -2.37 15.57
CA ILE A 344 -21.79 -2.51 15.10
C ILE A 344 -22.76 -2.60 16.27
N MET A 345 -22.39 -3.32 17.35
CA MET A 345 -23.22 -3.44 18.55
C MET A 345 -23.45 -2.11 19.29
N LYS A 346 -22.64 -1.08 19.03
CA LYS A 346 -22.82 0.28 19.56
C LYS A 346 -23.71 1.17 18.67
N LEU A 347 -24.12 0.70 17.48
CA LEU A 347 -24.94 1.49 16.55
C LEU A 347 -26.42 1.40 16.94
N GLU A 348 -27.10 2.53 17.03
CA GLU A 348 -28.54 2.60 17.21
C GLU A 348 -29.30 2.07 15.97
N SER A 349 -28.78 2.32 14.78
CA SER A 349 -29.38 1.94 13.51
C SER A 349 -28.31 1.39 12.55
N PRO A 350 -28.04 0.07 12.58
CA PRO A 350 -27.14 -0.58 11.65
C PRO A 350 -27.60 -0.43 10.19
N THR A 351 -26.65 -0.20 9.30
CA THR A 351 -26.93 -0.10 7.86
C THR A 351 -27.03 -1.50 7.23
N PRO A 352 -27.58 -1.64 6.00
CA PRO A 352 -27.55 -2.91 5.28
C PRO A 352 -26.14 -3.50 5.15
N HIS A 353 -25.12 -2.64 5.02
CA HIS A 353 -23.73 -3.07 4.98
C HIS A 353 -23.24 -3.60 6.34
N ASP A 354 -23.63 -2.97 7.46
CA ASP A 354 -23.33 -3.47 8.79
C ASP A 354 -24.01 -4.82 9.04
N VAL A 355 -25.23 -5.02 8.53
CA VAL A 355 -25.93 -6.33 8.58
C VAL A 355 -25.12 -7.40 7.82
N SER A 356 -24.61 -7.10 6.61
CA SER A 356 -23.75 -8.03 5.86
C SER A 356 -22.48 -8.38 6.62
N LYS A 357 -21.86 -7.41 7.29
CA LYS A 357 -20.70 -7.65 8.16
C LYS A 357 -21.08 -8.56 9.36
N MET A 358 -22.24 -8.36 9.98
CA MET A 358 -22.72 -9.23 11.06
C MET A 358 -22.96 -10.67 10.58
N GLN A 359 -23.47 -10.86 9.36
CA GLN A 359 -23.61 -12.19 8.75
C GLN A 359 -22.25 -12.87 8.56
N ALA A 360 -21.23 -12.12 8.10
CA ALA A 360 -19.87 -12.63 8.01
C ALA A 360 -19.31 -13.04 9.39
N ILE A 361 -19.54 -12.23 10.42
CA ILE A 361 -19.12 -12.53 11.78
C ILE A 361 -19.79 -13.81 12.28
N GLN A 362 -21.11 -13.95 12.11
CA GLN A 362 -21.85 -15.15 12.51
C GLN A 362 -21.38 -16.42 11.79
N LYS A 363 -21.20 -16.35 10.46
CA LYS A 363 -20.71 -17.47 9.65
C LYS A 363 -19.34 -17.96 10.12
N TRP A 364 -18.43 -17.04 10.38
CA TRP A 364 -17.02 -17.39 10.64
C TRP A 364 -16.64 -17.44 12.12
N TYR A 365 -17.55 -17.13 13.04
CA TYR A 365 -17.26 -17.08 14.48
C TYR A 365 -16.56 -18.36 15.02
N PRO A 366 -17.01 -19.59 14.72
CA PRO A 366 -16.34 -20.79 15.24
C PRO A 366 -14.89 -20.92 14.70
N THR A 367 -14.72 -20.63 13.42
CA THR A 367 -13.39 -20.70 12.77
C THR A 367 -12.44 -19.64 13.29
N ILE A 368 -12.94 -18.41 13.49
CA ILE A 368 -12.15 -17.29 14.04
C ILE A 368 -11.70 -17.61 15.46
N LYS A 369 -12.60 -18.17 16.29
CA LYS A 369 -12.28 -18.58 17.66
C LYS A 369 -11.19 -19.64 17.68
N LEU A 370 -11.28 -20.66 16.82
CA LEU A 370 -10.25 -21.70 16.70
C LEU A 370 -8.91 -21.13 16.24
N ILE A 371 -8.92 -20.22 15.26
CA ILE A 371 -7.69 -19.56 14.78
C ILE A 371 -7.06 -18.75 15.92
N GLU A 372 -7.87 -18.00 16.66
CA GLU A 372 -7.40 -17.20 17.80
C GLU A 372 -6.76 -18.08 18.87
N GLU A 373 -7.41 -19.15 19.27
CA GLU A 373 -6.90 -20.09 20.27
C GLU A 373 -5.55 -20.68 19.85
N ASN A 374 -5.40 -21.08 18.59
CA ASN A 374 -4.15 -21.63 18.06
C ASN A 374 -3.02 -20.59 17.93
N LEU A 375 -3.34 -19.32 17.67
CA LEU A 375 -2.35 -18.24 17.55
C LEU A 375 -1.83 -17.74 18.90
N ILE A 376 -2.63 -17.89 19.97
CA ILE A 376 -2.31 -17.32 21.27
C ILE A 376 -1.79 -18.39 22.24
N ASN A 377 -2.23 -19.65 22.11
CA ASN A 377 -1.90 -20.75 23.03
C ASN A 377 -0.89 -21.76 22.45
N GLY A 378 -0.59 -21.67 21.13
CA GLY A 378 0.45 -22.49 20.48
C GLY A 378 1.78 -21.77 20.48
#